data_97188a92b274328ea0ace555b913f6bd
#
_entry.id   97188a92b274328ea0ace555b913f6bd
#
_cell.length_a   1.000
_cell.length_b   1.000
_cell.length_c   1.000
_cell.angle_alpha   90.00
_cell.angle_beta   90.00
_cell.angle_gamma   90.00
#
_symmetry.space_group_name_H-M   'P 1'
#
loop_
_entity.id
_entity.type
_entity.pdbx_description
1 polymer ?
#
loop_
_entity_poly.entity_id
_entity_poly.type
_entity_poly.pdbx_seq_one_letter_code
_entity_poly.pdbx_strand_id
1 'polypeptide(L)'
;EFARNVCDLKSADHQETNQFAEEPVISKLSCSLVGETEIVNIHSVGSIMHKVYAAKSILAKYHCNYGFNQSYAKLFVENDLILTAYSSDGAVRGFELKEHPFFIGTLFQPALTSERDHIDPLILSFVNASEQHQK
;
A
#
# COMPACT_ATOMS: atom_id res chain seq x y z
N GLU A 1 -0.95 -9.20 -9.55
CA GLU A 1 0.16 -9.81 -10.31
C GLU A 1 1.25 -10.37 -9.38
N PHE A 2 1.72 -9.64 -8.36
CA PHE A 2 2.71 -10.15 -7.41
C PHE A 2 2.26 -11.48 -6.77
N ALA A 3 1.02 -11.57 -6.31
CA ALA A 3 0.46 -12.78 -5.74
C ALA A 3 0.49 -13.98 -6.71
N ARG A 4 0.16 -13.74 -7.97
CA ARG A 4 0.15 -14.79 -9.01
C ARG A 4 1.54 -15.22 -9.44
N ASN A 5 2.44 -14.25 -9.63
CA ASN A 5 3.73 -14.47 -10.29
C ASN A 5 4.86 -14.79 -9.30
N VAL A 6 4.78 -14.29 -8.08
CA VAL A 6 5.83 -14.47 -7.07
C VAL A 6 5.38 -15.41 -5.97
N CYS A 7 4.15 -15.25 -5.47
CA CYS A 7 3.63 -16.11 -4.39
C CYS A 7 2.95 -17.40 -4.87
N ASP A 8 2.92 -17.65 -6.18
CA ASP A 8 2.31 -18.83 -6.83
C ASP A 8 0.81 -19.03 -6.55
N LEU A 9 0.10 -17.95 -6.16
CA LEU A 9 -1.35 -17.94 -6.00
C LEU A 9 -2.02 -17.72 -7.36
N LYS A 10 -2.21 -18.77 -8.13
CA LYS A 10 -2.70 -18.67 -9.52
C LYS A 10 -4.10 -18.08 -9.64
N SER A 11 -4.96 -18.31 -8.65
CA SER A 11 -6.34 -17.80 -8.58
C SER A 11 -6.46 -16.48 -7.83
N ALA A 12 -5.33 -15.84 -7.46
CA ALA A 12 -5.34 -14.56 -6.74
C ALA A 12 -6.07 -13.49 -7.54
N ASP A 13 -7.01 -12.80 -6.87
CA ASP A 13 -7.88 -11.84 -7.53
C ASP A 13 -8.30 -10.70 -6.59
N HIS A 14 -9.06 -9.76 -7.13
CA HIS A 14 -9.57 -8.57 -6.47
C HIS A 14 -11.10 -8.61 -6.41
N GLN A 15 -11.69 -8.57 -5.22
CA GLN A 15 -13.14 -8.71 -5.05
C GLN A 15 -13.98 -7.58 -5.67
N GLU A 16 -13.39 -6.43 -5.98
CA GLU A 16 -14.10 -5.38 -6.70
C GLU A 16 -14.42 -5.77 -8.15
N THR A 17 -13.50 -6.50 -8.80
CA THR A 17 -13.67 -6.97 -10.17
C THR A 17 -14.27 -8.37 -10.26
N ASN A 18 -14.07 -9.18 -9.22
CA ASN A 18 -14.59 -10.53 -9.12
C ASN A 18 -15.03 -10.82 -7.69
N GLN A 19 -16.30 -10.57 -7.37
CA GLN A 19 -16.81 -10.77 -6.02
C GLN A 19 -16.82 -12.23 -5.54
N PHE A 20 -16.65 -13.19 -6.45
CA PHE A 20 -16.56 -14.63 -6.20
C PHE A 20 -15.12 -15.15 -6.29
N ALA A 21 -14.11 -14.28 -6.19
CA ALA A 21 -12.72 -14.67 -6.20
C ALA A 21 -12.43 -15.79 -5.18
N GLU A 22 -11.76 -16.85 -5.65
CA GLU A 22 -11.38 -17.98 -4.79
C GLU A 22 -10.26 -17.57 -3.81
N GLU A 23 -9.31 -16.78 -4.28
CA GLU A 23 -8.18 -16.26 -3.52
C GLU A 23 -8.17 -14.72 -3.52
N PRO A 24 -9.09 -14.07 -2.76
CA PRO A 24 -9.21 -12.62 -2.76
C PRO A 24 -8.09 -11.96 -1.96
N VAL A 25 -6.96 -11.68 -2.59
CA VAL A 25 -5.83 -10.98 -1.97
C VAL A 25 -6.14 -9.51 -1.67
N ILE A 26 -7.06 -8.93 -2.43
CA ILE A 26 -7.74 -7.68 -2.10
C ILE A 26 -9.22 -8.01 -1.88
N SER A 27 -9.71 -7.72 -0.69
CA SER A 27 -11.05 -8.08 -0.26
C SER A 27 -11.85 -6.85 0.17
N LYS A 28 -13.19 -7.01 0.17
CA LYS A 28 -14.08 -5.96 0.67
C LYS A 28 -13.78 -5.67 2.14
N LEU A 29 -13.68 -4.39 2.48
CA LEU A 29 -13.51 -3.93 3.85
C LEU A 29 -14.80 -4.12 4.65
N SER A 30 -14.68 -4.36 5.94
CA SER A 30 -15.82 -4.42 6.88
C SER A 30 -16.55 -3.09 6.98
N CYS A 31 -15.82 -1.97 6.87
CA CYS A 31 -16.34 -0.61 6.82
C CYS A 31 -15.79 0.11 5.58
N SER A 32 -16.62 0.96 4.97
CA SER A 32 -16.18 1.82 3.87
C SER A 32 -15.16 2.84 4.37
N LEU A 33 -14.13 3.07 3.57
CA LEU A 33 -13.17 4.16 3.77
C LEU A 33 -13.37 5.32 2.78
N VAL A 34 -14.49 5.34 2.06
CA VAL A 34 -14.81 6.42 1.11
C VAL A 34 -15.01 7.73 1.85
N GLY A 35 -14.15 8.72 1.58
CA GLY A 35 -14.18 10.04 2.22
C GLY A 35 -13.58 10.07 3.62
N GLU A 36 -13.08 8.95 4.13
CA GLU A 36 -12.49 8.86 5.46
C GLU A 36 -11.07 9.42 5.51
N THR A 37 -10.69 9.83 6.72
CA THR A 37 -9.34 10.28 7.05
C THR A 37 -8.88 9.55 8.31
N GLU A 38 -7.73 8.89 8.26
CA GLU A 38 -7.18 8.12 9.37
C GLU A 38 -5.73 8.50 9.67
N ILE A 39 -5.31 8.25 10.91
CA ILE A 39 -3.89 8.21 11.25
C ILE A 39 -3.34 6.85 10.82
N VAL A 40 -2.35 6.87 9.94
CA VAL A 40 -1.62 5.69 9.50
C VAL A 40 -0.24 5.67 10.16
N ASN A 41 0.07 4.57 10.84
CA ASN A 41 1.35 4.36 11.50
C ASN A 41 2.35 3.74 10.52
N ILE A 42 3.55 4.32 10.44
CA ILE A 42 4.65 3.83 9.59
C ILE A 42 5.64 3.09 10.49
N HIS A 43 5.82 1.79 10.26
CA HIS A 43 6.55 0.93 11.17
C HIS A 43 7.96 0.58 10.72
N SER A 44 8.17 0.24 9.48
CA SER A 44 9.44 -0.34 9.03
C SER A 44 10.54 0.71 8.88
N VAL A 45 11.34 0.87 9.94
CA VAL A 45 12.52 1.76 9.91
C VAL A 45 13.45 1.33 8.75
N GLY A 46 13.82 2.30 7.91
CA GLY A 46 14.66 2.07 6.73
C GLY A 46 13.88 1.74 5.45
N SER A 47 12.56 1.50 5.53
CA SER A 47 11.69 1.39 4.36
C SER A 47 11.68 2.68 3.54
N ILE A 48 11.29 2.59 2.26
CA ILE A 48 11.13 3.78 1.41
C ILE A 48 10.07 4.69 2.03
N MET A 49 8.94 4.13 2.43
CA MET A 49 7.85 4.89 3.05
C MET A 49 8.32 5.65 4.31
N HIS A 50 9.09 5.00 5.18
CA HIS A 50 9.67 5.67 6.36
C HIS A 50 10.63 6.80 6.00
N LYS A 51 11.48 6.62 4.97
CA LYS A 51 12.40 7.67 4.50
C LYS A 51 11.67 8.84 3.88
N VAL A 52 10.63 8.56 3.08
CA VAL A 52 9.87 9.56 2.33
C VAL A 52 9.05 10.46 3.25
N TYR A 53 8.31 9.88 4.17
CA TYR A 53 7.50 10.68 5.11
C TYR A 53 8.30 11.22 6.30
N ALA A 54 9.43 10.61 6.64
CA ALA A 54 10.28 10.97 7.79
C ALA A 54 9.48 11.14 9.09
N ALA A 55 8.42 10.36 9.28
CA ALA A 55 7.47 10.44 10.38
C ALA A 55 7.05 9.04 10.85
N LYS A 56 6.65 8.94 12.12
CA LYS A 56 6.10 7.69 12.68
C LYS A 56 4.65 7.46 12.29
N SER A 57 3.94 8.51 11.92
CA SER A 57 2.55 8.44 11.46
C SER A 57 2.24 9.61 10.53
N ILE A 58 1.25 9.41 9.67
CA ILE A 58 0.73 10.41 8.74
C ILE A 58 -0.79 10.46 8.83
N LEU A 59 -1.36 11.59 8.43
CA LEU A 59 -2.79 11.71 8.22
C LEU A 59 -3.09 11.32 6.77
N ALA A 60 -3.84 10.26 6.57
CA ALA A 60 -4.10 9.67 5.26
C ALA A 60 -5.58 9.76 4.88
N LYS A 61 -5.85 10.05 3.61
CA LYS A 61 -7.20 10.14 3.04
C LYS A 61 -7.49 8.96 2.13
N TYR A 62 -8.75 8.53 2.10
CA TYR A 62 -9.18 7.34 1.38
C TYR A 62 -10.39 7.60 0.48
N HIS A 63 -10.48 6.78 -0.56
CA HIS A 63 -11.69 6.67 -1.37
C HIS A 63 -11.84 5.24 -1.88
N CYS A 64 -12.00 4.27 -0.95
CA CYS A 64 -12.05 2.85 -1.29
C CYS A 64 -12.93 2.04 -0.34
N ASN A 65 -13.42 0.92 -0.86
CA ASN A 65 -14.21 -0.09 -0.13
C ASN A 65 -13.49 -1.44 -0.05
N TYR A 66 -12.30 -1.53 -0.62
CA TYR A 66 -11.51 -2.77 -0.71
C TYR A 66 -10.12 -2.51 -0.16
N GLY A 67 -9.51 -3.53 0.41
CA GLY A 67 -8.19 -3.44 1.00
C GLY A 67 -7.46 -4.76 1.03
N PHE A 68 -6.23 -4.73 1.49
CA PHE A 68 -5.38 -5.90 1.62
C PHE A 68 -6.01 -6.95 2.56
N ASN A 69 -6.11 -8.18 2.09
CA ASN A 69 -6.62 -9.28 2.90
C ASN A 69 -5.51 -9.80 3.81
N GLN A 70 -5.67 -9.56 5.12
CA GLN A 70 -4.71 -9.92 6.17
C GLN A 70 -4.34 -11.42 6.19
N SER A 71 -5.21 -12.29 5.70
CA SER A 71 -4.95 -13.74 5.65
C SER A 71 -3.73 -14.10 4.79
N TYR A 72 -3.37 -13.22 3.85
CA TYR A 72 -2.21 -13.40 2.96
C TYR A 72 -0.94 -12.70 3.46
N ALA A 73 -1.01 -11.95 4.56
CA ALA A 73 0.11 -11.13 5.05
C ALA A 73 1.41 -11.94 5.23
N LYS A 74 1.32 -13.11 5.86
CA LYS A 74 2.47 -13.99 6.07
C LYS A 74 3.11 -14.43 4.76
N LEU A 75 2.30 -14.88 3.81
CA LEU A 75 2.76 -15.33 2.49
C LEU A 75 3.50 -14.22 1.74
N PHE A 76 2.97 -13.00 1.76
CA PHE A 76 3.59 -11.86 1.09
C PHE A 76 4.93 -11.48 1.74
N VAL A 77 5.00 -11.50 3.08
CA VAL A 77 6.25 -11.21 3.81
C VAL A 77 7.30 -12.28 3.55
N GLU A 78 6.93 -13.56 3.45
CA GLU A 78 7.83 -14.66 3.08
C GLU A 78 8.37 -14.55 1.64
N ASN A 79 7.73 -13.73 0.80
CA ASN A 79 8.14 -13.42 -0.57
C ASN A 79 8.67 -11.99 -0.75
N ASP A 80 9.37 -11.46 0.26
CA ASP A 80 10.08 -10.18 0.23
C ASP A 80 9.20 -8.91 0.14
N LEU A 81 7.88 -9.02 0.37
CA LEU A 81 7.04 -7.85 0.56
C LEU A 81 7.14 -7.36 2.00
N ILE A 82 7.44 -6.09 2.19
CA ILE A 82 7.50 -5.46 3.51
C ILE A 82 6.18 -4.73 3.76
N LEU A 83 5.48 -5.07 4.84
CA LEU A 83 4.29 -4.34 5.27
C LEU A 83 4.74 -3.11 6.07
N THR A 84 4.54 -1.92 5.53
CA THR A 84 5.18 -0.69 6.01
C THR A 84 4.25 0.27 6.72
N ALA A 85 2.95 0.16 6.51
CA ALA A 85 1.97 1.09 7.07
C ALA A 85 0.72 0.38 7.56
N TYR A 86 0.18 0.83 8.71
CA TYR A 86 -0.95 0.22 9.39
C TYR A 86 -1.90 1.28 9.94
N SER A 87 -3.19 0.99 9.95
CA SER A 87 -4.18 1.73 10.72
C SER A 87 -4.00 1.52 12.23
N SER A 88 -4.74 2.26 13.04
CA SER A 88 -4.68 2.15 14.50
C SER A 88 -5.14 0.79 15.03
N ASP A 89 -6.01 0.08 14.30
CA ASP A 89 -6.49 -1.27 14.60
C ASP A 89 -5.60 -2.38 14.02
N GLY A 90 -4.47 -2.01 13.38
CA GLY A 90 -3.47 -2.95 12.85
C GLY A 90 -3.74 -3.48 11.44
N ALA A 91 -4.75 -2.96 10.73
CA ALA A 91 -4.98 -3.33 9.35
C ALA A 91 -3.89 -2.75 8.42
N VAL A 92 -3.40 -3.54 7.47
CA VAL A 92 -2.38 -3.12 6.51
C VAL A 92 -2.91 -1.98 5.65
N ARG A 93 -2.15 -0.90 5.58
CA ARG A 93 -2.44 0.30 4.78
C ARG A 93 -1.37 0.60 3.73
N GLY A 94 -0.23 -0.06 3.83
CA GLY A 94 0.83 0.08 2.84
C GLY A 94 1.87 -1.02 2.92
N PHE A 95 2.50 -1.27 1.78
CA PHE A 95 3.57 -2.23 1.62
C PHE A 95 4.57 -1.76 0.57
N GLU A 96 5.76 -2.35 0.57
CA GLU A 96 6.78 -2.15 -0.45
C GLU A 96 7.51 -3.45 -0.75
N LEU A 97 8.09 -3.58 -1.94
CA LEU A 97 8.93 -4.71 -2.31
C LEU A 97 10.38 -4.43 -1.90
N LYS A 98 10.95 -5.35 -1.14
CA LYS A 98 12.34 -5.30 -0.70
C LYS A 98 13.28 -5.21 -1.91
N GLU A 99 14.30 -4.40 -1.78
CA GLU A 99 15.36 -4.22 -2.80
C GLU A 99 14.89 -3.70 -4.16
N HIS A 100 13.62 -3.31 -4.30
CA HIS A 100 13.14 -2.64 -5.51
C HIS A 100 13.36 -1.12 -5.38
N PRO A 101 13.81 -0.44 -6.43
CA PRO A 101 14.06 1.02 -6.39
C PRO A 101 12.88 1.84 -5.94
N PHE A 102 11.66 1.51 -6.43
CA PHE A 102 10.42 2.12 -6.00
C PHE A 102 9.22 1.22 -6.36
N PHE A 103 8.86 0.32 -5.47
CA PHE A 103 7.64 -0.48 -5.58
C PHE A 103 6.87 -0.34 -4.27
N ILE A 104 5.84 0.48 -4.27
CA ILE A 104 5.03 0.80 -3.09
C ILE A 104 3.55 0.68 -3.46
N GLY A 105 2.79 0.02 -2.61
CA GLY A 105 1.33 0.00 -2.66
C GLY A 105 0.76 0.65 -1.40
N THR A 106 -0.22 1.53 -1.57
CA THR A 106 -0.94 2.16 -0.46
C THR A 106 -2.44 2.00 -0.65
N LEU A 107 -3.16 1.77 0.44
CA LEU A 107 -4.62 1.81 0.45
C LEU A 107 -5.12 3.25 0.51
N PHE A 108 -4.40 4.13 1.21
CA PHE A 108 -4.65 5.57 1.16
C PHE A 108 -4.19 6.15 -0.18
N GLN A 109 -4.76 7.29 -0.54
CA GLN A 109 -4.50 7.93 -1.81
C GLN A 109 -3.69 9.23 -1.61
N PRO A 110 -2.37 9.23 -1.88
CA PRO A 110 -1.52 10.41 -1.75
C PRO A 110 -2.01 11.61 -2.58
N ALA A 111 -2.71 11.35 -3.68
CA ALA A 111 -3.32 12.42 -4.48
C ALA A 111 -4.38 13.24 -3.73
N LEU A 112 -5.08 12.62 -2.76
CA LEU A 112 -6.11 13.31 -1.95
C LEU A 112 -5.53 14.24 -0.87
N THR A 113 -4.25 14.07 -0.54
CA THR A 113 -3.51 14.93 0.39
C THR A 113 -2.66 15.97 -0.34
N SER A 114 -2.55 15.86 -1.67
CA SER A 114 -1.79 16.79 -2.51
C SER A 114 -2.63 18.00 -2.88
N GLU A 115 -2.00 19.17 -2.82
CA GLU A 115 -2.54 20.46 -3.26
C GLU A 115 -1.52 21.15 -4.18
N ARG A 116 -1.93 22.24 -4.85
CA ARG A 116 -1.08 22.96 -5.82
C ARG A 116 0.30 23.32 -5.27
N ASP A 117 0.35 23.73 -4.00
CA ASP A 117 1.58 24.21 -3.35
C ASP A 117 2.15 23.20 -2.35
N HIS A 118 1.52 22.03 -2.26
CA HIS A 118 1.96 20.94 -1.35
C HIS A 118 1.67 19.58 -1.98
N ILE A 119 2.67 19.02 -2.64
CA ILE A 119 2.57 17.68 -3.22
C ILE A 119 2.97 16.64 -2.17
N ASP A 120 2.17 15.58 -2.05
CA ASP A 120 2.49 14.48 -1.14
C ASP A 120 3.89 13.93 -1.41
N PRO A 121 4.72 13.74 -0.36
CA PRO A 121 6.11 13.30 -0.51
C PRO A 121 6.27 11.97 -1.27
N LEU A 122 5.28 11.08 -1.21
CA LEU A 122 5.34 9.80 -1.91
C LEU A 122 5.25 9.98 -3.42
N ILE A 123 4.42 10.92 -3.88
CA ILE A 123 4.32 11.26 -5.31
C ILE A 123 5.63 11.85 -5.82
N LEU A 124 6.21 12.80 -5.06
CA LEU A 124 7.51 13.40 -5.43
C LEU A 124 8.61 12.34 -5.48
N SER A 125 8.63 11.43 -4.52
CA SER A 125 9.63 10.37 -4.46
C SER A 125 9.50 9.39 -5.64
N PHE A 126 8.28 9.08 -6.08
CA PHE A 126 8.02 8.28 -7.27
C PHE A 126 8.58 8.93 -8.53
N VAL A 127 8.31 10.23 -8.73
CA VAL A 127 8.82 10.98 -9.88
C VAL A 127 10.34 10.98 -9.90
N ASN A 128 10.98 11.28 -8.77
CA ASN A 128 12.44 11.27 -8.64
C ASN A 128 13.06 9.89 -8.94
N ALA A 129 12.45 8.81 -8.44
CA ALA A 129 12.89 7.45 -8.72
C ALA A 129 12.78 7.12 -10.21
N SER A 130 11.70 7.56 -10.87
CA SER A 130 11.47 7.36 -12.30
C SER A 130 12.53 8.07 -13.15
N GLU A 131 12.91 9.30 -12.80
CA GLU A 131 13.98 10.05 -13.49
C GLU A 131 15.35 9.38 -13.35
N GLN A 132 15.65 8.80 -12.20
CA GLN A 132 16.91 8.09 -11.95
C GLN A 132 17.01 6.80 -12.77
N HIS A 133 15.89 6.15 -13.08
CA HIS A 133 15.84 4.93 -13.87
C HIS A 133 15.94 5.16 -15.38
N GLN A 134 15.79 6.38 -15.86
CA GLN A 134 15.94 6.72 -17.29
C GLN A 134 17.40 6.94 -17.72
N LYS A 135 18.34 6.89 -16.79
CA LYS A 135 19.79 7.04 -17.04
C LYS A 135 20.49 5.70 -17.00
#